data_6090903f0abbc5a00e002f694919a10d
#
_entry.id   6090903f0abbc5a00e002f694919a10d
#
_cell.length_a   1.000
_cell.length_b   1.000
_cell.length_c   1.000
_cell.angle_alpha   90.00
_cell.angle_beta   90.00
_cell.angle_gamma   90.00
#
_symmetry.space_group_name_H-M   'P 1'
#
loop_
_entity.id
_entity.type
_entity.pdbx_description
1 polymer ?
#
loop_
_entity_poly.entity_id
_entity_poly.type
_entity_poly.pdbx_seq_one_letter_code
_entity_poly.pdbx_strand_id
1 'polypeptide(L)' 'MESQKLTVLTHMRNNKNGITSWGAISNYHITRLAARIADLRQDGHTIETMPETQNNKRFARYFLIKELL' A
#
# COMPACT_ATOMS: atom_id res chain seq x y z
N MET A 1 -17.22 9.25 5.93
CA MET A 1 -15.90 8.91 6.47
C MET A 1 -15.11 8.16 5.41
N GLU A 2 -13.90 8.62 5.14
CA GLU A 2 -13.10 8.02 4.09
C GLU A 2 -12.51 6.69 4.54
N SER A 3 -12.60 5.68 3.67
CA SER A 3 -12.04 4.37 3.96
C SER A 3 -10.51 4.40 3.80
N GLN A 4 -9.79 3.88 4.80
CA GLN A 4 -8.34 3.73 4.69
C GLN A 4 -7.95 2.86 3.48
N LYS A 5 -8.75 1.84 3.22
CA LYS A 5 -8.56 0.95 2.07
C LYS A 5 -8.61 1.74 0.76
N LEU A 6 -9.60 2.60 0.61
CA LEU A 6 -9.74 3.42 -0.58
C LEU A 6 -8.59 4.43 -0.71
N THR A 7 -8.17 5.01 0.40
CA THR A 7 -7.05 5.94 0.42
C THR A 7 -5.76 5.27 -0.08
N VAL A 8 -5.49 4.05 0.40
CA VAL A 8 -4.31 3.28 -0.03
C VAL A 8 -4.39 2.94 -1.51
N LEU A 9 -5.57 2.49 -1.97
CA LEU A 9 -5.76 2.15 -3.38
C LEU A 9 -5.53 3.35 -4.28
N THR A 10 -6.10 4.50 -3.92
CA THR A 10 -5.95 5.74 -4.68
C THR A 10 -4.48 6.17 -4.74
N HIS A 11 -3.77 6.06 -3.62
CA HIS A 11 -2.35 6.40 -3.59
C HIS A 11 -1.54 5.53 -4.55
N MET A 12 -1.77 4.22 -4.52
CA MET A 12 -1.06 3.29 -5.39
C MET A 12 -1.42 3.50 -6.86
N ARG A 13 -2.69 3.85 -7.13
CA ARG A 13 -3.14 4.13 -8.50
C ARG A 13 -2.41 5.33 -9.09
N ASN A 14 -2.17 6.35 -8.29
CA ASN A 14 -1.57 7.60 -8.73
C ASN A 14 -0.05 7.65 -8.59
N ASN A 15 0.56 6.65 -7.95
CA ASN A 15 2.00 6.63 -7.67
C ASN A 15 2.62 5.33 -8.13
N LYS A 16 3.44 5.39 -9.17
CA LYS A 16 4.13 4.23 -9.71
C LYS A 16 5.13 3.63 -8.72
N ASN A 17 5.55 4.41 -7.73
CA ASN A 17 6.50 3.95 -6.72
C ASN A 17 5.82 3.19 -5.59
N GLY A 18 4.50 3.01 -5.65
CA GLY A 18 3.77 2.24 -4.66
C GLY A 18 3.66 2.94 -3.31
N ILE A 19 3.49 2.16 -2.27
CA ILE A 19 3.33 2.69 -0.92
C ILE A 19 4.11 1.83 0.09
N THR A 20 4.69 2.49 1.09
CA THR A 20 5.36 1.82 2.21
C THR A 20 4.60 2.14 3.50
N SER A 21 4.86 1.36 4.57
CA SER A 21 4.27 1.64 5.87
C SER A 21 4.60 3.05 6.35
N TRP A 22 5.84 3.47 6.16
CA TRP A 22 6.26 4.83 6.53
C TRP A 22 5.49 5.89 5.75
N GLY A 23 5.34 5.70 4.44
CA GLY A 23 4.57 6.61 3.60
C GLY A 23 3.11 6.68 4.02
N ALA A 24 2.52 5.53 4.37
CA ALA A 24 1.14 5.49 4.82
C ALA A 24 0.95 6.24 6.13
N ILE A 25 1.87 6.08 7.07
CA ILE A 25 1.82 6.81 8.34
C ILE A 25 2.03 8.30 8.12
N SER A 26 3.06 8.67 7.35
CA SER A 26 3.42 10.08 7.15
C SER A 26 2.35 10.87 6.43
N ASN A 27 1.72 10.27 5.41
CA ASN A 27 0.78 10.99 4.57
C ASN A 27 -0.67 10.85 5.02
N TYR A 28 -1.03 9.72 5.64
CA TYR A 28 -2.43 9.39 5.90
C TYR A 28 -2.70 8.92 7.32
N HIS A 29 -1.67 8.84 8.16
CA HIS A 29 -1.78 8.31 9.52
C HIS A 29 -2.32 6.87 9.57
N ILE A 30 -2.06 6.11 8.53
CA ILE A 30 -2.46 4.70 8.45
C ILE A 30 -1.36 3.85 9.06
N THR A 31 -1.63 3.22 10.21
CA THR A 31 -0.65 2.45 10.95
C THR A 31 -0.66 0.96 10.60
N ARG A 32 -1.73 0.48 9.97
CA ARG A 32 -1.90 -0.93 9.61
C ARG A 32 -1.99 -1.12 8.10
N LEU A 33 -0.96 -0.69 7.41
CA LEU A 33 -0.94 -0.78 5.96
C LEU A 33 -1.10 -2.21 5.46
N ALA A 34 -0.42 -3.17 6.10
CA ALA A 34 -0.51 -4.58 5.67
C ALA A 34 -1.94 -5.11 5.72
N ALA A 35 -2.72 -4.69 6.72
CA ALA A 35 -4.13 -5.08 6.82
C ALA A 35 -4.94 -4.49 5.66
N ARG A 36 -4.68 -3.25 5.30
CA ARG A 36 -5.37 -2.60 4.17
C ARG A 36 -5.00 -3.27 2.85
N ILE A 37 -3.74 -3.67 2.71
CA ILE A 37 -3.31 -4.41 1.52
C ILE A 37 -4.03 -5.76 1.44
N ALA A 38 -4.16 -6.46 2.56
CA ALA A 38 -4.90 -7.72 2.58
C ALA A 38 -6.36 -7.52 2.17
N ASP A 39 -7.00 -6.45 2.66
CA ASP A 39 -8.38 -6.11 2.29
C ASP A 39 -8.50 -5.90 0.78
N LEU A 40 -7.56 -5.17 0.19
CA LEU A 40 -7.56 -4.90 -1.26
C LEU A 40 -7.35 -6.17 -2.06
N ARG A 41 -6.48 -7.07 -1.60
CA ARG A 41 -6.28 -8.35 -2.25
C ARG A 41 -7.55 -9.21 -2.21
N GLN A 42 -8.29 -9.17 -1.11
CA GLN A 42 -9.56 -9.87 -0.99
C GLN A 42 -10.60 -9.30 -1.96
N ASP A 43 -10.53 -8.01 -2.24
CA ASP A 43 -11.43 -7.38 -3.21
C ASP A 43 -11.08 -7.73 -4.65
N GLY A 44 -9.97 -8.40 -4.89
CA GLY A 44 -9.58 -8.87 -6.21
C GLY A 44 -8.47 -8.07 -6.87
N HIS A 45 -7.92 -7.06 -6.20
CA HIS A 45 -6.79 -6.29 -6.75
C HIS A 45 -5.51 -7.11 -6.65
N THR A 46 -4.67 -7.01 -7.69
CA THR A 46 -3.36 -7.66 -7.68
C THR A 46 -2.32 -6.68 -7.17
N ILE A 47 -1.74 -6.99 -6.01
CA ILE A 47 -0.75 -6.14 -5.35
C ILE A 47 0.50 -6.95 -5.09
N GLU A 48 1.64 -6.46 -5.57
CA GLU A 48 2.92 -7.10 -5.38
C GLU A 48 3.67 -6.46 -4.22
N THR A 49 4.34 -7.31 -3.42
CA THR A 49 5.16 -6.84 -2.31
C THR A 49 6.62 -6.98 -2.71
N MET A 50 7.36 -5.87 -2.64
CA MET A 50 8.79 -5.86 -2.93
C MET A 50 9.55 -5.51 -1.64
N PRO A 51 10.47 -6.37 -1.20
CA PRO A 51 11.29 -6.04 -0.05
C PRO A 51 12.33 -4.98 -0.42
N GLU A 52 12.56 -4.05 0.49
CA GLU A 52 13.59 -3.04 0.34
C GLU A 52 14.42 -2.97 1.60
N THR A 53 15.68 -2.54 1.46
CA THR A 53 16.57 -2.31 2.60
C THR A 53 17.13 -0.92 2.49
N GLN A 54 17.02 -0.15 3.57
CA GLN A 54 17.56 1.20 3.63
C GLN A 54 18.09 1.43 5.04
N ASN A 55 19.31 1.90 5.16
CA ASN A 55 19.98 2.17 6.46
C ASN A 55 19.90 0.96 7.40
N ASN A 56 20.15 -0.25 6.86
CA ASN A 56 20.11 -1.53 7.59
C ASN A 56 18.72 -1.90 8.11
N LYS A 57 17.67 -1.21 7.65
CA LYS A 57 16.29 -1.54 7.99
C LYS A 57 15.60 -2.17 6.79
N ARG A 58 14.87 -3.24 7.04
CA ARG A 58 14.09 -3.92 6.01
C ARG A 58 12.65 -3.46 6.08
N PHE A 59 12.07 -3.20 4.92
CA PHE A 59 10.66 -2.82 4.83
C PHE A 59 10.07 -3.33 3.52
N ALA A 60 8.75 -3.33 3.46
CA ALA A 60 8.03 -3.76 2.27
C ALA A 60 7.45 -2.55 1.55
N ARG A 61 7.56 -2.58 0.22
CA ARG A 61 6.88 -1.61 -0.64
C ARG A 61 5.84 -2.37 -1.46
N TYR A 62 4.63 -1.83 -1.51
CA TYR A 62 3.51 -2.46 -2.21
C TYR A 62 3.21 -1.72 -3.50
N PHE A 63 3.04 -2.48 -4.59
CA PHE A 63 2.73 -1.93 -5.90
C PHE A 63 1.41 -2.48 -6.41
N LEU A 64 0.55 -1.62 -6.91
CA LEU A 64 -0.68 -2.05 -7.56
C LEU A 64 -0.34 -2.49 -8.98
N ILE A 65 -0.46 -3.79 -9.25
CA ILE A 65 -0.17 -4.37 -10.56
C ILE A 65 -1.41 -4.35 -11.44
N LYS A 66 -2.55 -4.73 -10.87
CA LYS A 66 -3.80 -4.76 -11.61
C LYS A 66 -4.94 -4.41 -10.66
N GLU A 67 -5.73 -3.43 -11.07
CA GLU A 67 -6.91 -3.04 -10.31
C GLU A 67 -8.13 -3.74 -10.88
N LEU A 68 -8.91 -4.33 -9.99
CA LEU A 68 -10.20 -4.91 -10.38
C LEU A 68 -11.24 -3.80 -10.45
N LEU A 69 -11.82 -3.63 -11.61
CA LEU A 69 -12.85 -2.61 -11.82
C LEU A 69 -14.25 -3.20 -11.68
#